data_b16d1c0ee901570e643f4f140618e4c9
#
_entry.id   b16d1c0ee901570e643f4f140618e4c9
#
_cell.length_a   1.000
_cell.length_b   1.000
_cell.length_c   1.000
_cell.angle_alpha   90.00
_cell.angle_beta   90.00
_cell.angle_gamma   90.00
#
_symmetry.space_group_name_H-M   'P 1'
#
loop_
_entity.id
_entity.type
_entity.pdbx_description
1 polymer ?
#
loop_
_entity_poly.entity_id
_entity_poly.type
_entity_poly.pdbx_seq_one_letter_code
_entity_poly.pdbx_strand_id
1 'polypeptide(L)'
;MDTSYKVAVFGSTGFVGSYIVDKLIGETFIPKVLIRKGSESKIPSGCEIIFGNIQDKSAVIKTMTETDAVIYNIGIIRQFPKKRIIFNELHIHGVKNCIEAAQSIGVKRFILMSANGVKPNGTEYQRTKWQADEFLMQSELNWTIFRPSLIFGDPRGHGRPEFCTQIKKNMLSLPLPAPLFYKGIWPKDAGGFSMTPIHVENVAEFFVKALIMESSEGKIYNLGG
;
A
#
# COMPACT_ATOMS: atom_id res chain seq x y z
N MET A 1 7.27 0.54 32.25
CA MET A 1 7.96 0.94 31.01
C MET A 1 6.87 1.17 29.98
N ASP A 2 6.68 2.39 29.58
CA ASP A 2 5.69 2.73 28.54
C ASP A 2 6.29 2.32 27.20
N THR A 3 6.06 1.07 26.80
CA THR A 3 6.55 0.54 25.53
C THR A 3 5.60 1.03 24.45
N SER A 4 5.87 2.21 23.92
CA SER A 4 5.13 2.74 22.78
C SER A 4 5.32 1.80 21.58
N TYR A 5 4.22 1.26 21.06
CA TYR A 5 4.19 0.33 19.94
C TYR A 5 4.71 1.00 18.66
N LYS A 6 5.83 0.52 18.13
CA LYS A 6 6.48 1.09 16.95
C LYS A 6 6.13 0.30 15.69
N VAL A 7 5.87 1.01 14.61
CA VAL A 7 5.44 0.41 13.34
C VAL A 7 6.34 0.86 12.19
N ALA A 8 7.04 -0.06 11.56
CA ALA A 8 7.78 0.20 10.32
C ALA A 8 6.81 0.38 9.15
N VAL A 9 6.85 1.54 8.48
CA VAL A 9 5.92 1.85 7.38
C VAL A 9 6.68 2.10 6.08
N PHE A 10 6.46 1.22 5.11
CA PHE A 10 6.98 1.34 3.76
C PHE A 10 5.90 1.88 2.83
N GLY A 11 6.14 3.04 2.20
CA GLY A 11 5.17 3.72 1.33
C GLY A 11 4.40 4.86 2.01
N SER A 12 4.91 5.38 3.13
CA SER A 12 4.34 6.47 3.94
C SER A 12 4.08 7.77 3.16
N THR A 13 4.87 8.08 2.14
CA THR A 13 4.74 9.31 1.33
C THR A 13 3.65 9.24 0.25
N GLY A 14 3.08 8.06 0.02
CA GLY A 14 2.01 7.82 -0.95
C GLY A 14 0.64 8.32 -0.47
N PHE A 15 -0.37 8.22 -1.34
CA PHE A 15 -1.75 8.63 -1.03
C PHE A 15 -2.27 7.91 0.22
N VAL A 16 -2.41 6.59 0.18
CA VAL A 16 -2.92 5.80 1.31
C VAL A 16 -1.96 5.83 2.50
N GLY A 17 -0.63 5.75 2.23
CA GLY A 17 0.37 5.73 3.29
C GLY A 17 0.36 6.95 4.18
N SER A 18 0.03 8.13 3.65
CA SER A 18 -0.09 9.35 4.46
C SER A 18 -1.25 9.28 5.46
N TYR A 19 -2.36 8.67 5.07
CA TYR A 19 -3.51 8.46 5.98
C TYR A 19 -3.22 7.39 7.03
N ILE A 20 -2.50 6.31 6.64
CA ILE A 20 -2.05 5.29 7.59
C ILE A 20 -1.13 5.92 8.66
N VAL A 21 -0.16 6.74 8.25
CA VAL A 21 0.77 7.40 9.18
C VAL A 21 0.04 8.33 10.14
N ASP A 22 -0.87 9.18 9.64
CA ASP A 22 -1.65 10.07 10.51
C ASP A 22 -2.52 9.28 11.49
N LYS A 23 -3.15 8.20 11.02
CA LYS A 23 -3.98 7.35 11.88
C LYS A 23 -3.14 6.66 12.96
N LEU A 24 -1.93 6.19 12.63
CA LEU A 24 -0.99 5.61 13.60
C LEU A 24 -0.65 6.62 14.71
N ILE A 25 -0.28 7.85 14.34
CA ILE A 25 0.04 8.91 15.29
C ILE A 25 -1.19 9.25 16.16
N GLY A 26 -2.37 9.35 15.56
CA GLY A 26 -3.61 9.65 16.28
C GLY A 26 -4.02 8.57 17.29
N GLU A 27 -3.56 7.34 17.11
CA GLU A 27 -3.78 6.21 18.03
C GLU A 27 -2.52 5.85 18.86
N THR A 28 -1.62 6.82 19.03
CA THR A 28 -0.41 6.73 19.88
C THR A 28 0.64 5.69 19.48
N PHE A 29 0.58 5.16 18.26
CA PHE A 29 1.67 4.39 17.69
C PHE A 29 2.81 5.31 17.21
N ILE A 30 4.04 4.79 17.18
CA ILE A 30 5.19 5.51 16.63
C ILE A 30 5.51 4.97 15.24
N PRO A 31 5.21 5.69 14.15
CA PRO A 31 5.61 5.27 12.82
C PRO A 31 7.10 5.49 12.61
N LYS A 32 7.80 4.44 12.15
CA LYS A 32 9.17 4.51 11.66
C LYS A 32 9.16 4.32 10.14
N VAL A 33 9.49 5.38 9.40
CA VAL A 33 9.20 5.46 7.97
C VAL A 33 10.45 5.41 7.11
N LEU A 34 10.46 4.60 6.04
CA LEU A 34 11.50 4.63 5.01
C LEU A 34 11.11 5.60 3.92
N ILE A 35 11.89 6.66 3.73
CA ILE A 35 11.65 7.65 2.69
C ILE A 35 12.90 7.95 1.87
N ARG A 36 12.70 8.45 0.66
CA ARG A 36 13.79 8.98 -0.17
C ARG A 36 14.10 10.41 0.24
N LYS A 37 15.37 10.80 0.18
CA LYS A 37 15.79 12.20 0.40
C LYS A 37 14.98 13.16 -0.48
N GLY A 38 14.58 14.29 0.08
CA GLY A 38 13.70 15.27 -0.56
C GLY A 38 12.19 14.96 -0.46
N SER A 39 11.80 13.97 0.34
CA SER A 39 10.39 13.65 0.59
C SER A 39 9.95 13.99 2.03
N GLU A 40 10.79 14.66 2.79
CA GLU A 40 10.59 14.94 4.23
C GLU A 40 9.32 15.76 4.49
N SER A 41 9.03 16.73 3.63
CA SER A 41 7.85 17.60 3.74
C SER A 41 6.51 16.84 3.63
N LYS A 42 6.55 15.57 3.22
CA LYS A 42 5.35 14.71 3.12
C LYS A 42 5.07 13.91 4.38
N ILE A 43 5.96 13.99 5.36
CA ILE A 43 5.89 13.22 6.60
C ILE A 43 5.52 14.16 7.74
N PRO A 44 4.47 13.86 8.52
CA PRO A 44 4.11 14.66 9.68
C PRO A 44 5.14 14.52 10.81
N SER A 45 5.10 15.45 11.75
CA SER A 45 5.85 15.33 13.01
C SER A 45 5.38 14.08 13.79
N GLY A 46 6.27 13.51 14.59
CA GLY A 46 5.96 12.28 15.36
C GLY A 46 6.38 10.97 14.67
N CYS A 47 7.05 11.05 13.53
CA CYS A 47 7.63 9.89 12.86
C CYS A 47 9.15 9.80 13.07
N GLU A 48 9.66 8.58 13.26
CA GLU A 48 11.09 8.30 13.09
C GLU A 48 11.39 8.14 11.59
N ILE A 49 12.34 8.92 11.06
CA ILE A 49 12.65 8.93 9.63
C ILE A 49 13.96 8.20 9.35
N ILE A 50 13.90 7.22 8.44
CA ILE A 50 15.05 6.55 7.85
C ILE A 50 15.12 6.91 6.37
N PHE A 51 16.28 7.36 5.92
CA PHE A 51 16.51 7.64 4.50
C PHE A 51 17.05 6.41 3.77
N GLY A 52 16.40 6.08 2.66
CA GLY A 52 16.81 4.94 1.85
C GLY A 52 15.81 4.59 0.75
N ASN A 53 16.04 3.44 0.16
CA ASN A 53 15.18 2.84 -0.85
C ASN A 53 14.79 1.43 -0.41
N ILE A 54 13.64 0.96 -0.83
CA ILE A 54 13.14 -0.39 -0.56
C ILE A 54 14.05 -1.50 -1.13
N GLN A 55 14.89 -1.17 -2.10
CA GLN A 55 15.90 -2.07 -2.67
C GLN A 55 17.19 -2.15 -1.81
N ASP A 56 17.38 -1.22 -0.89
CA ASP A 56 18.50 -1.21 0.06
C ASP A 56 18.15 -2.02 1.31
N LYS A 57 18.66 -3.25 1.37
CA LYS A 57 18.42 -4.17 2.49
C LYS A 57 18.84 -3.56 3.84
N SER A 58 19.91 -2.79 3.88
CA SER A 58 20.37 -2.18 5.12
C SER A 58 19.40 -1.10 5.62
N ALA A 59 18.87 -0.27 4.72
CA ALA A 59 17.87 0.72 5.06
C ALA A 59 16.54 0.08 5.48
N VAL A 60 16.15 -1.03 4.85
CA VAL A 60 14.97 -1.82 5.22
C VAL A 60 15.12 -2.38 6.64
N ILE A 61 16.23 -3.05 6.95
CA ILE A 61 16.53 -3.59 8.29
C ILE A 61 16.52 -2.45 9.32
N LYS A 62 17.23 -1.36 9.05
CA LYS A 62 17.29 -0.19 9.95
C LYS A 62 15.90 0.39 10.23
N THR A 63 15.01 0.38 9.24
CA THR A 63 13.63 0.86 9.43
C THR A 63 12.85 -0.07 10.34
N MET A 64 13.08 -1.38 10.28
CA MET A 64 12.37 -2.37 11.10
C MET A 64 13.01 -2.62 12.48
N THR A 65 14.29 -2.25 12.68
CA THR A 65 14.96 -2.42 13.98
C THR A 65 14.17 -1.69 15.07
N GLU A 66 13.93 -2.35 16.22
CA GLU A 66 13.14 -1.82 17.33
C GLU A 66 11.68 -1.46 16.96
N THR A 67 11.08 -2.21 16.04
CA THR A 67 9.65 -2.09 15.74
C THR A 67 8.91 -3.38 16.03
N ASP A 68 7.62 -3.27 16.36
CA ASP A 68 6.76 -4.39 16.73
C ASP A 68 6.04 -4.97 15.51
N ALA A 69 5.84 -4.14 14.48
CA ALA A 69 5.10 -4.52 13.28
C ALA A 69 5.61 -3.82 12.02
N VAL A 70 5.22 -4.38 10.88
CA VAL A 70 5.51 -3.86 9.55
C VAL A 70 4.21 -3.60 8.79
N ILE A 71 4.11 -2.44 8.16
CA ILE A 71 3.12 -2.13 7.15
C ILE A 71 3.82 -1.91 5.81
N TYR A 72 3.52 -2.76 4.83
CA TYR A 72 3.97 -2.61 3.45
C TYR A 72 2.85 -2.07 2.57
N ASN A 73 2.93 -0.79 2.23
CA ASN A 73 1.94 -0.06 1.44
C ASN A 73 2.53 0.49 0.11
N ILE A 74 3.70 0.00 -0.31
CA ILE A 74 4.26 0.41 -1.60
C ILE A 74 3.48 -0.25 -2.72
N GLY A 75 2.98 0.57 -3.64
CA GLY A 75 2.31 0.12 -4.84
C GLY A 75 2.35 1.20 -5.93
N ILE A 76 2.43 0.75 -7.16
CA ILE A 76 2.30 1.59 -8.35
C ILE A 76 1.27 0.98 -9.28
N ILE A 77 0.49 1.82 -9.95
CA ILE A 77 -0.49 1.37 -10.97
C ILE A 77 0.06 1.51 -12.39
N ARG A 78 1.20 2.20 -12.54
CA ARG A 78 1.88 2.45 -13.81
C ARG A 78 3.39 2.35 -13.63
N GLN A 79 4.06 1.71 -14.57
CA GLN A 79 5.51 1.56 -14.58
C GLN A 79 6.21 2.76 -15.22
N PHE A 80 7.42 3.07 -14.74
CA PHE A 80 8.34 4.06 -15.30
C PHE A 80 9.75 3.44 -15.42
N PRO A 81 10.00 2.60 -16.45
CA PRO A 81 11.23 1.80 -16.57
C PRO A 81 12.51 2.67 -16.56
N LYS A 82 12.48 3.84 -17.21
CA LYS A 82 13.61 4.79 -17.20
C LYS A 82 14.01 5.26 -15.81
N LYS A 83 13.09 5.20 -14.83
CA LYS A 83 13.30 5.56 -13.42
C LYS A 83 13.47 4.32 -12.53
N ARG A 84 13.55 3.12 -13.09
CA ARG A 84 13.57 1.84 -12.37
C ARG A 84 12.37 1.66 -11.42
N ILE A 85 11.24 2.27 -11.76
CA ILE A 85 9.98 2.14 -11.03
C ILE A 85 9.14 1.14 -11.81
N ILE A 86 9.26 -0.14 -11.48
CA ILE A 86 8.60 -1.25 -12.16
C ILE A 86 7.90 -2.17 -11.15
N PHE A 87 6.91 -2.91 -11.61
CA PHE A 87 6.11 -3.77 -10.75
C PHE A 87 6.95 -4.83 -10.03
N ASN A 88 7.84 -5.53 -10.72
CA ASN A 88 8.67 -6.56 -10.10
C ASN A 88 9.49 -6.02 -8.92
N GLU A 89 10.13 -4.86 -9.09
CA GLU A 89 10.96 -4.26 -8.05
C GLU A 89 10.15 -3.87 -6.80
N LEU A 90 8.97 -3.29 -7.01
CA LEU A 90 8.21 -2.72 -5.90
C LEU A 90 7.17 -3.70 -5.33
N HIS A 91 6.57 -4.56 -6.15
CA HIS A 91 5.56 -5.50 -5.65
C HIS A 91 6.18 -6.82 -5.17
N ILE A 92 7.22 -7.34 -5.86
CA ILE A 92 7.81 -8.64 -5.54
C ILE A 92 9.08 -8.46 -4.70
N HIS A 93 10.14 -7.86 -5.27
CA HIS A 93 11.43 -7.77 -4.58
C HIS A 93 11.33 -6.94 -3.31
N GLY A 94 10.60 -5.82 -3.32
CA GLY A 94 10.39 -5.00 -2.14
C GLY A 94 9.69 -5.75 -1.01
N VAL A 95 8.62 -6.50 -1.31
CA VAL A 95 7.91 -7.31 -0.30
C VAL A 95 8.82 -8.42 0.21
N LYS A 96 9.53 -9.16 -0.67
CA LYS A 96 10.48 -10.20 -0.25
C LYS A 96 11.57 -9.65 0.68
N ASN A 97 12.19 -8.53 0.30
CA ASN A 97 13.20 -7.89 1.15
C ASN A 97 12.66 -7.57 2.55
N CYS A 98 11.41 -7.10 2.62
CA CYS A 98 10.79 -6.80 3.90
C CYS A 98 10.44 -8.06 4.70
N ILE A 99 9.97 -9.13 4.07
CA ILE A 99 9.69 -10.41 4.74
C ILE A 99 10.99 -11.01 5.31
N GLU A 100 12.04 -11.10 4.47
CA GLU A 100 13.36 -11.61 4.88
C GLU A 100 13.95 -10.79 6.04
N ALA A 101 13.85 -9.46 5.95
CA ALA A 101 14.32 -8.57 7.01
C ALA A 101 13.52 -8.78 8.32
N ALA A 102 12.19 -8.81 8.26
CA ALA A 102 11.34 -9.01 9.43
C ALA A 102 11.66 -10.33 10.14
N GLN A 103 11.79 -11.43 9.38
CA GLN A 103 12.16 -12.74 9.93
C GLN A 103 13.56 -12.72 10.56
N SER A 104 14.54 -12.07 9.93
CA SER A 104 15.93 -12.02 10.40
C SER A 104 16.12 -11.26 11.71
N ILE A 105 15.25 -10.29 12.01
CA ILE A 105 15.32 -9.48 13.23
C ILE A 105 14.20 -9.79 14.25
N GLY A 106 13.34 -10.77 13.94
CA GLY A 106 12.32 -11.26 14.86
C GLY A 106 11.02 -10.44 14.90
N VAL A 107 10.79 -9.50 13.98
CA VAL A 107 9.51 -8.80 13.87
C VAL A 107 8.47 -9.78 13.29
N LYS A 108 7.38 -10.02 14.01
CA LYS A 108 6.40 -11.04 13.65
C LYS A 108 5.20 -10.49 12.88
N ARG A 109 4.69 -9.33 13.24
CA ARG A 109 3.47 -8.76 12.68
C ARG A 109 3.71 -8.07 11.34
N PHE A 110 3.00 -8.48 10.27
CA PHE A 110 3.18 -7.93 8.93
C PHE A 110 1.83 -7.67 8.25
N ILE A 111 1.59 -6.44 7.81
CA ILE A 111 0.38 -6.05 7.08
C ILE A 111 0.74 -5.62 5.67
N LEU A 112 0.12 -6.26 4.68
CA LEU A 112 0.38 -6.02 3.26
C LEU A 112 -0.81 -5.34 2.58
N MET A 113 -0.53 -4.25 1.85
CA MET A 113 -1.45 -3.67 0.87
C MET A 113 -1.33 -4.42 -0.47
N SER A 114 -2.31 -5.27 -0.74
CA SER A 114 -2.49 -5.91 -2.04
C SER A 114 -3.50 -5.12 -2.91
N ALA A 115 -4.30 -5.79 -3.71
CA ALA A 115 -5.36 -5.18 -4.50
C ALA A 115 -6.49 -6.19 -4.77
N ASN A 116 -7.70 -5.70 -4.94
CA ASN A 116 -8.81 -6.55 -5.38
C ASN A 116 -8.57 -7.08 -6.81
N GLY A 117 -9.00 -8.31 -7.06
CA GLY A 117 -8.89 -8.97 -8.37
C GLY A 117 -7.49 -9.44 -8.73
N VAL A 118 -6.54 -9.52 -7.78
CA VAL A 118 -5.23 -10.14 -8.03
C VAL A 118 -5.37 -11.63 -8.36
N LYS A 119 -4.60 -12.09 -9.34
CA LYS A 119 -4.64 -13.47 -9.82
C LYS A 119 -3.38 -13.85 -10.58
N PRO A 120 -2.99 -15.14 -10.64
CA PRO A 120 -1.76 -15.59 -11.29
C PRO A 120 -1.73 -15.33 -12.80
N ASN A 121 -2.86 -15.49 -13.47
CA ASN A 121 -3.00 -15.36 -14.92
C ASN A 121 -3.63 -14.02 -15.34
N GLY A 122 -3.41 -12.97 -14.55
CA GLY A 122 -3.92 -11.62 -14.83
C GLY A 122 -2.93 -10.74 -15.59
N THR A 123 -3.23 -9.44 -15.60
CA THR A 123 -2.27 -8.41 -16.04
C THR A 123 -0.98 -8.50 -15.24
N GLU A 124 0.10 -7.91 -15.71
CA GLU A 124 1.38 -7.87 -14.97
C GLU A 124 1.22 -7.28 -13.56
N TYR A 125 0.40 -6.22 -13.42
CA TYR A 125 0.03 -5.66 -12.12
C TYR A 125 -0.63 -6.70 -11.21
N GLN A 126 -1.66 -7.39 -11.70
CA GLN A 126 -2.40 -8.38 -10.92
C GLN A 126 -1.50 -9.56 -10.52
N ARG A 127 -0.69 -10.04 -11.46
CA ARG A 127 0.23 -11.15 -11.25
C ARG A 127 1.31 -10.82 -10.21
N THR A 128 1.92 -9.65 -10.30
CA THR A 128 3.00 -9.27 -9.36
C THR A 128 2.47 -9.01 -7.95
N LYS A 129 1.27 -8.45 -7.80
CA LYS A 129 0.60 -8.32 -6.50
C LYS A 129 0.21 -9.68 -5.93
N TRP A 130 -0.34 -10.57 -6.77
CA TRP A 130 -0.65 -11.94 -6.36
C TRP A 130 0.59 -12.70 -5.87
N GLN A 131 1.72 -12.59 -6.58
CA GLN A 131 2.98 -13.20 -6.17
C GLN A 131 3.48 -12.64 -4.82
N ALA A 132 3.30 -11.36 -4.57
CA ALA A 132 3.63 -10.76 -3.27
C ALA A 132 2.77 -11.34 -2.14
N ASP A 133 1.47 -11.54 -2.39
CA ASP A 133 0.57 -12.21 -1.44
C ASP A 133 1.06 -13.63 -1.13
N GLU A 134 1.40 -14.43 -2.16
CA GLU A 134 1.92 -15.79 -2.00
C GLU A 134 3.21 -15.85 -1.16
N PHE A 135 4.16 -14.94 -1.42
CA PHE A 135 5.39 -14.89 -0.62
C PHE A 135 5.10 -14.60 0.85
N LEU A 136 4.16 -13.73 1.14
CA LEU A 136 3.80 -13.41 2.52
C LEU A 136 3.05 -14.58 3.18
N MET A 137 2.11 -15.20 2.47
CA MET A 137 1.36 -16.37 2.99
C MET A 137 2.25 -17.57 3.29
N GLN A 138 3.35 -17.74 2.56
CA GLN A 138 4.32 -18.82 2.77
C GLN A 138 5.35 -18.50 3.87
N SER A 139 5.34 -17.28 4.43
CA SER A 139 6.25 -16.89 5.50
C SER A 139 5.72 -17.32 6.87
N GLU A 140 6.61 -17.35 7.88
CA GLU A 140 6.28 -17.64 9.29
C GLU A 140 5.79 -16.39 10.04
N LEU A 141 5.42 -15.33 9.33
CA LEU A 141 4.97 -14.08 9.94
C LEU A 141 3.47 -14.14 10.30
N ASN A 142 3.08 -13.39 11.30
CA ASN A 142 1.68 -13.13 11.65
C ASN A 142 1.13 -12.08 10.67
N TRP A 143 0.73 -12.52 9.50
CA TRP A 143 0.38 -11.62 8.40
C TRP A 143 -1.11 -11.31 8.31
N THR A 144 -1.43 -10.14 7.76
CA THR A 144 -2.76 -9.78 7.24
C THR A 144 -2.59 -9.16 5.87
N ILE A 145 -3.42 -9.56 4.90
CA ILE A 145 -3.42 -9.01 3.55
C ILE A 145 -4.72 -8.26 3.31
N PHE A 146 -4.63 -6.98 2.98
CA PHE A 146 -5.77 -6.21 2.52
C PHE A 146 -5.76 -6.06 1.00
N ARG A 147 -6.88 -6.43 0.38
CA ARG A 147 -7.14 -6.31 -1.07
C ARG A 147 -8.23 -5.26 -1.30
N PRO A 148 -7.90 -3.98 -1.22
CA PRO A 148 -8.88 -2.94 -1.47
C PRO A 148 -9.31 -2.91 -2.93
N SER A 149 -10.56 -2.53 -3.14
CA SER A 149 -11.07 -2.11 -4.42
C SER A 149 -10.51 -0.72 -4.76
N LEU A 150 -11.23 0.08 -5.49
CA LEU A 150 -10.82 1.43 -5.84
C LEU A 150 -10.84 2.34 -4.62
N ILE A 151 -9.67 2.85 -4.22
CA ILE A 151 -9.53 3.77 -3.08
C ILE A 151 -9.67 5.21 -3.56
N PHE A 152 -10.54 5.98 -2.90
CA PHE A 152 -10.76 7.39 -3.19
C PHE A 152 -10.63 8.25 -1.93
N GLY A 153 -10.46 9.57 -2.10
CA GLY A 153 -10.35 10.54 -1.02
C GLY A 153 -9.48 11.73 -1.41
N ASP A 154 -9.21 12.65 -0.48
CA ASP A 154 -8.38 13.81 -0.73
C ASP A 154 -6.90 13.42 -0.90
N PRO A 155 -6.25 13.70 -2.06
CA PRO A 155 -4.83 13.44 -2.26
C PRO A 155 -3.92 14.33 -1.40
N ARG A 156 -4.47 15.31 -0.64
CA ARG A 156 -3.73 16.25 0.24
C ARG A 156 -2.63 17.01 -0.50
N GLY A 157 -2.88 17.43 -1.71
CA GLY A 157 -1.89 18.08 -2.56
C GLY A 157 -0.75 17.12 -2.95
N HIS A 158 0.49 17.58 -2.93
CA HIS A 158 1.72 16.80 -3.13
C HIS A 158 1.79 15.94 -4.42
N GLY A 159 0.88 16.10 -5.39
CA GLY A 159 0.86 15.35 -6.65
C GLY A 159 0.68 13.83 -6.47
N ARG A 160 0.07 13.39 -5.39
CA ARG A 160 -0.23 11.98 -5.14
C ARG A 160 -1.28 11.49 -6.13
N PRO A 161 -1.05 10.38 -6.85
CA PRO A 161 -2.04 9.84 -7.77
C PRO A 161 -3.25 9.31 -6.97
N GLU A 162 -4.40 9.84 -7.25
CA GLU A 162 -5.69 9.44 -6.72
C GLU A 162 -6.69 9.32 -7.87
N PHE A 163 -7.62 8.38 -7.78
CA PHE A 163 -8.49 7.99 -8.90
C PHE A 163 -9.39 9.13 -9.39
N CYS A 164 -10.11 9.79 -8.49
CA CYS A 164 -11.03 10.87 -8.88
C CYS A 164 -10.30 12.03 -9.53
N THR A 165 -9.13 12.39 -9.00
CA THR A 165 -8.26 13.43 -9.58
C THR A 165 -7.77 13.03 -10.97
N GLN A 166 -7.43 11.75 -11.18
CA GLN A 166 -7.00 11.25 -12.48
C GLN A 166 -8.15 11.24 -13.51
N ILE A 167 -9.36 10.82 -13.12
CA ILE A 167 -10.55 10.89 -13.98
C ILE A 167 -10.81 12.34 -14.37
N LYS A 168 -10.86 13.25 -13.38
CA LYS A 168 -11.06 14.67 -13.65
C LYS A 168 -10.05 15.20 -14.66
N LYS A 169 -8.75 14.93 -14.45
CA LYS A 169 -7.67 15.44 -15.30
C LYS A 169 -7.63 14.79 -16.67
N ASN A 170 -7.86 13.49 -16.78
CA ASN A 170 -7.60 12.74 -18.01
C ASN A 170 -8.85 12.49 -18.85
N MET A 171 -10.03 12.61 -18.26
CA MET A 171 -11.30 12.31 -18.93
C MET A 171 -12.24 13.52 -18.98
N LEU A 172 -12.52 14.13 -17.83
CA LEU A 172 -13.53 15.19 -17.76
C LEU A 172 -13.01 16.57 -18.23
N SER A 173 -11.70 16.76 -18.29
CA SER A 173 -11.10 18.00 -18.83
C SER A 173 -10.93 18.00 -20.34
N LEU A 174 -11.22 16.89 -21.02
CA LEU A 174 -11.17 16.81 -22.48
C LEU A 174 -12.49 17.30 -23.07
N PRO A 175 -12.49 18.01 -24.21
CA PRO A 175 -13.70 18.46 -24.91
C PRO A 175 -14.38 17.32 -25.69
N LEU A 176 -14.17 16.09 -25.30
CA LEU A 176 -14.73 14.88 -25.89
C LEU A 176 -15.65 14.19 -24.89
N PRO A 177 -16.70 13.47 -25.36
CA PRO A 177 -17.51 12.64 -24.48
C PRO A 177 -16.63 11.65 -23.72
N ALA A 178 -16.93 11.45 -22.43
CA ALA A 178 -16.20 10.45 -21.64
C ALA A 178 -16.32 9.06 -22.30
N PRO A 179 -15.22 8.32 -22.45
CA PRO A 179 -15.27 6.99 -23.04
C PRO A 179 -16.16 6.09 -22.17
N LEU A 180 -17.07 5.38 -22.82
CA LEU A 180 -17.88 4.38 -22.14
C LEU A 180 -17.05 3.14 -21.90
N PHE A 181 -17.10 2.60 -20.68
CA PHE A 181 -16.44 1.34 -20.34
C PHE A 181 -17.37 0.18 -20.72
N TYR A 182 -16.88 -0.73 -21.54
CA TYR A 182 -17.60 -1.90 -22.03
C TYR A 182 -17.00 -3.17 -21.40
N LYS A 183 -17.87 -4.13 -21.13
CA LYS A 183 -17.45 -5.49 -20.74
C LYS A 183 -17.04 -6.35 -21.96
N GLY A 184 -17.26 -5.87 -23.16
CA GLY A 184 -16.98 -6.51 -24.44
C GLY A 184 -16.76 -5.49 -25.55
N ILE A 185 -16.99 -5.88 -26.80
CA ILE A 185 -16.79 -5.03 -27.99
C ILE A 185 -18.07 -4.27 -28.35
N TRP A 186 -19.22 -4.62 -27.80
CA TRP A 186 -20.51 -4.06 -28.20
C TRP A 186 -21.01 -2.96 -27.27
N PRO A 187 -21.57 -1.85 -27.81
CA PRO A 187 -22.11 -0.73 -27.02
C PRO A 187 -23.21 -1.10 -26.03
N LYS A 188 -23.91 -2.22 -26.25
CA LYS A 188 -25.02 -2.68 -25.41
C LYS A 188 -24.62 -3.03 -23.97
N ASP A 189 -23.34 -3.31 -23.74
CA ASP A 189 -22.80 -3.69 -22.43
C ASP A 189 -22.10 -2.53 -21.71
N ALA A 190 -22.31 -1.30 -22.18
CA ALA A 190 -21.75 -0.11 -21.55
C ALA A 190 -22.29 0.08 -20.13
N GLY A 191 -21.38 0.24 -19.18
CA GLY A 191 -21.73 0.47 -17.77
C GLY A 191 -22.22 -0.76 -17.02
N GLY A 192 -22.18 -1.95 -17.62
CA GLY A 192 -22.62 -3.21 -17.01
C GLY A 192 -21.66 -3.80 -15.95
N PHE A 193 -20.82 -3.00 -15.34
CA PHE A 193 -19.94 -3.43 -14.24
C PHE A 193 -20.23 -2.59 -12.99
N SER A 194 -20.17 -3.22 -11.83
CA SER A 194 -20.25 -2.54 -10.54
C SER A 194 -18.86 -2.41 -9.92
N MET A 195 -18.63 -1.30 -9.25
CA MET A 195 -17.46 -1.07 -8.41
C MET A 195 -17.91 -0.76 -6.98
N THR A 196 -17.15 -1.20 -6.03
CA THR A 196 -17.37 -0.91 -4.60
C THR A 196 -16.19 -0.07 -4.08
N PRO A 197 -16.15 1.24 -4.42
CA PRO A 197 -15.04 2.09 -4.01
C PRO A 197 -15.03 2.24 -2.49
N ILE A 198 -13.83 2.38 -1.91
CA ILE A 198 -13.65 2.54 -0.46
C ILE A 198 -12.93 3.85 -0.16
N HIS A 199 -13.37 4.56 0.88
CA HIS A 199 -12.72 5.78 1.30
C HIS A 199 -11.36 5.48 1.95
N VAL A 200 -10.36 6.31 1.68
CA VAL A 200 -8.99 6.12 2.15
C VAL A 200 -8.85 6.08 3.67
N GLU A 201 -9.67 6.84 4.40
CA GLU A 201 -9.69 6.82 5.87
C GLU A 201 -10.12 5.45 6.42
N ASN A 202 -11.12 4.81 5.82
CA ASN A 202 -11.54 3.47 6.20
C ASN A 202 -10.42 2.45 5.96
N VAL A 203 -9.70 2.58 4.83
CA VAL A 203 -8.52 1.73 4.57
C VAL A 203 -7.47 1.93 5.66
N ALA A 204 -7.12 3.17 6.00
CA ALA A 204 -6.16 3.47 7.05
C ALA A 204 -6.59 2.91 8.42
N GLU A 205 -7.87 3.02 8.74
CA GLU A 205 -8.45 2.47 9.97
C GLU A 205 -8.30 0.95 10.04
N PHE A 206 -8.61 0.22 8.95
CA PHE A 206 -8.42 -1.23 8.91
C PHE A 206 -6.96 -1.63 9.12
N PHE A 207 -6.02 -0.89 8.52
CA PHE A 207 -4.58 -1.15 8.68
C PHE A 207 -4.14 -1.00 10.14
N VAL A 208 -4.57 0.08 10.80
CA VAL A 208 -4.17 0.34 12.18
C VAL A 208 -4.85 -0.61 13.16
N LYS A 209 -6.15 -0.88 13.00
CA LYS A 209 -6.84 -1.87 13.83
C LYS A 209 -6.24 -3.27 13.72
N ALA A 210 -5.85 -3.69 12.53
CA ALA A 210 -5.26 -5.00 12.31
C ALA A 210 -3.93 -5.19 13.06
N LEU A 211 -3.18 -4.13 13.39
CA LEU A 211 -1.92 -4.25 14.12
C LEU A 211 -2.06 -5.02 15.44
N ILE A 212 -3.15 -4.78 16.15
CA ILE A 212 -3.42 -5.33 17.49
C ILE A 212 -4.52 -6.39 17.51
N MET A 213 -5.12 -6.69 16.34
CA MET A 213 -6.22 -7.64 16.22
C MET A 213 -5.68 -9.03 15.84
N GLU A 214 -5.44 -9.91 16.81
CA GLU A 214 -4.97 -11.28 16.59
C GLU A 214 -5.88 -12.08 15.64
N SER A 215 -7.20 -11.87 15.71
CA SER A 215 -8.16 -12.55 14.81
C SER A 215 -8.00 -12.19 13.33
N SER A 216 -7.21 -11.16 13.01
CA SER A 216 -6.86 -10.80 11.64
C SER A 216 -5.62 -11.53 11.10
N GLU A 217 -4.88 -12.24 11.93
CA GLU A 217 -3.70 -12.97 11.53
C GLU A 217 -4.04 -14.15 10.60
N GLY A 218 -3.23 -14.36 9.60
CA GLY A 218 -3.44 -15.37 8.56
C GLY A 218 -4.69 -15.11 7.68
N LYS A 219 -5.17 -13.86 7.62
CA LYS A 219 -6.40 -13.51 6.89
C LYS A 219 -6.16 -12.59 5.71
N ILE A 220 -7.00 -12.79 4.69
CA ILE A 220 -7.10 -11.92 3.52
C ILE A 220 -8.47 -11.23 3.58
N TYR A 221 -8.48 -9.91 3.50
CA TYR A 221 -9.70 -9.12 3.47
C TYR A 221 -9.82 -8.37 2.14
N ASN A 222 -10.93 -8.62 1.43
CA ASN A 222 -11.31 -7.78 0.29
C ASN A 222 -12.05 -6.56 0.85
N LEU A 223 -11.51 -5.37 0.62
CA LEU A 223 -12.09 -4.14 1.13
C LEU A 223 -12.89 -3.43 0.02
N GLY A 224 -14.15 -3.16 0.30
CA GLY A 224 -15.06 -2.40 -0.54
C GLY A 224 -16.09 -1.69 0.32
N GLY A 225 -16.66 -0.60 -0.16
CA GLY A 225 -17.72 0.16 0.51
C GLY A 225 -19.06 0.02 -0.18
#